data_87c45c6a6a0f18d6bb8b77312e37b7b7
#
_entry.id   87c45c6a6a0f18d6bb8b77312e37b7b7
#
_cell.length_a   1.000
_cell.length_b   1.000
_cell.length_c   1.000
_cell.angle_alpha   90.00
_cell.angle_beta   90.00
_cell.angle_gamma   90.00
#
_symmetry.space_group_name_H-M   'P 1'
#
loop_
_entity.id
_entity.type
_entity.pdbx_description
1 polymer ?
#
loop_
_entity_poly.entity_id
_entity_poly.type
_entity_poly.pdbx_seq_one_letter_code
_entity_poly.pdbx_strand_id
1 'polypeptide(L)' 'MSVTVKRVDGKRHCFFELIVETEDGMTVRVPCNGVELEDLERQIARCFEQ' A
#
# COMPACT_ATOMS: atom_id res chain seq x y z
N MET A 1 -10.91 -6.95 7.78
CA MET A 1 -9.69 -6.61 7.03
C MET A 1 -9.40 -5.12 7.17
N SER A 2 -8.18 -4.78 7.46
CA SER A 2 -7.79 -3.38 7.52
C SER A 2 -6.59 -3.12 6.62
N VAL A 3 -6.53 -1.93 6.04
CA VAL A 3 -5.45 -1.52 5.16
C VAL A 3 -4.89 -0.20 5.68
N THR A 4 -3.59 -0.17 5.88
CA THR A 4 -2.89 1.02 6.36
C THR A 4 -1.75 1.33 5.41
N VAL A 5 -1.58 2.61 5.10
CA VAL A 5 -0.43 3.07 4.34
C VAL A 5 0.44 3.90 5.28
N LYS A 6 1.68 3.50 5.42
CA LYS A 6 2.63 4.18 6.29
C LYS A 6 3.75 4.78 5.46
N ARG A 7 4.09 6.02 5.76
CA ARG A 7 5.21 6.69 5.11
C ARG A 7 6.50 6.34 5.86
N VAL A 8 7.51 5.93 5.11
CA VAL A 8 8.82 5.62 5.67
C VAL A 8 9.85 6.53 5.02
N ASP A 9 10.46 7.40 5.81
CA ASP A 9 11.48 8.33 5.33
C ASP A 9 12.87 7.73 5.55
N GLY A 10 13.61 7.61 4.46
CA GLY A 10 15.01 7.24 4.49
C GLY A 10 15.89 8.44 4.20
N LYS A 11 17.21 8.25 4.28
CA LYS A 11 18.17 9.33 4.04
C LYS A 11 18.18 9.81 2.58
N ARG A 12 17.80 8.94 1.64
CA ARG A 12 17.83 9.24 0.21
C ARG A 12 16.48 9.05 -0.48
N HIS A 13 15.57 8.34 0.18
CA HIS A 13 14.29 7.96 -0.41
C HIS A 13 13.16 8.19 0.55
N CYS A 14 12.05 8.60 0.00
CA CYS A 14 10.78 8.56 0.70
C CYS A 14 9.98 7.42 0.05
N PHE A 15 9.60 6.43 0.83
CA PHE A 15 8.78 5.35 0.32
C PHE A 15 7.68 5.01 1.33
N PHE A 16 6.79 4.17 0.87
CA PHE A 16 5.60 3.83 1.64
C PHE A 16 5.57 2.35 1.93
N GLU A 17 4.96 1.98 3.02
CA GLU A 17 4.71 0.59 3.36
C GLU A 17 3.21 0.39 3.40
N LEU A 18 2.71 -0.50 2.56
CA LEU A 18 1.32 -0.91 2.56
C LEU A 18 1.17 -2.08 3.51
N ILE A 19 0.33 -1.93 4.52
CA ILE A 19 0.10 -2.95 5.53
C ILE A 19 -1.32 -3.43 5.43
N VAL A 20 -1.51 -4.70 5.14
CA VAL A 20 -2.82 -5.32 5.06
C VAL A 20 -2.96 -6.35 6.16
N GLU A 21 -3.97 -6.20 6.99
CA GLU A 21 -4.31 -7.16 8.02
C GLU A 21 -5.60 -7.86 7.63
N THR A 22 -5.54 -9.17 7.47
CA THR A 22 -6.70 -9.98 7.09
C THR A 22 -7.48 -10.41 8.32
N GLU A 23 -8.69 -10.88 8.09
CA GLU A 23 -9.55 -11.37 9.17
C GLU A 23 -8.98 -12.65 9.82
N ASP A 24 -8.15 -13.37 9.09
CA ASP A 24 -7.49 -14.58 9.58
C ASP A 24 -6.33 -14.30 10.54
N GLY A 25 -6.01 -13.03 10.73
CA GLY A 25 -4.88 -12.63 11.57
C GLY A 25 -3.56 -12.56 10.85
N MET A 26 -3.57 -12.65 9.53
CA MET A 26 -2.36 -12.50 8.73
C MET A 26 -2.06 -11.02 8.49
N THR A 27 -0.78 -10.69 8.48
CA THR A 27 -0.32 -9.35 8.17
C THR A 27 0.61 -9.42 6.97
N VAL A 28 0.30 -8.65 5.95
CA VAL A 28 1.12 -8.55 4.74
C VAL A 28 1.65 -7.13 4.64
N ARG A 29 2.95 -7.00 4.43
CA ARG A 29 3.61 -5.71 4.29
C ARG A 29 4.28 -5.63 2.93
N VAL A 30 3.97 -4.59 2.18
CA VAL A 30 4.51 -4.39 0.85
C VAL A 30 5.17 -3.01 0.78
N PRO A 31 6.50 -2.96 0.66
CA PRO A 31 7.16 -1.68 0.45
C PRO A 31 6.94 -1.22 -0.99
N CYS A 32 6.63 0.07 -1.15
CA CYS A 32 6.41 0.64 -2.47
C CYS A 32 6.84 2.10 -2.48
N ASN A 33 7.29 2.57 -3.64
CA ASN A 33 7.60 3.98 -3.81
C ASN A 33 6.33 4.76 -4.18
N GLY A 34 6.43 6.07 -4.34
CA GLY A 34 5.27 6.91 -4.65
C GLY A 34 4.60 6.55 -5.96
N VAL A 35 5.40 6.20 -6.98
CA VAL A 35 4.88 5.84 -8.30
C VAL A 35 4.11 4.53 -8.24
N GLU A 36 4.66 3.55 -7.54
CA GLU A 36 4.00 2.26 -7.35
C GLU A 36 2.70 2.40 -6.57
N LEU A 37 2.71 3.27 -5.56
CA LEU A 37 1.52 3.52 -4.75
C LEU A 37 0.41 4.17 -5.57
N GLU A 38 0.76 5.14 -6.43
CA GLU A 38 -0.20 5.78 -7.34
C GLU A 38 -0.79 4.79 -8.33
N ASP A 39 0.05 3.91 -8.86
CA ASP A 39 -0.40 2.90 -9.80
C ASP A 39 -1.35 1.91 -9.13
N LEU A 40 -1.03 1.51 -7.91
CA LEU A 40 -1.90 0.63 -7.14
C LEU A 40 -3.26 1.28 -6.86
N GLU A 41 -3.26 2.55 -6.49
CA GLU A 41 -4.50 3.31 -6.27
C GLU A 41 -5.35 3.34 -7.54
N ARG A 42 -4.72 3.56 -8.69
CA ARG A 42 -5.41 3.58 -9.98
C ARG A 42 -6.03 2.23 -10.31
N GLN A 43 -5.31 1.15 -10.06
CA GLN A 43 -5.82 -0.20 -10.31
C GLN A 43 -7.00 -0.54 -9.41
N ILE A 44 -6.93 -0.13 -8.15
CA ILE A 44 -8.02 -0.34 -7.21
C ILE A 44 -9.26 0.43 -7.67
N ALA A 45 -9.09 1.68 -8.11
CA ALA A 45 -10.19 2.48 -8.61
C ALA A 45 -10.87 1.82 -9.81
N ARG A 46 -10.09 1.22 -10.71
CA ARG A 46 -10.65 0.49 -11.86
C ARG A 46 -11.51 -0.69 -11.45
N CYS A 47 -11.12 -1.37 -10.38
CA CYS A 47 -11.90 -2.50 -9.89
C CYS A 47 -13.29 -2.07 -9.43
N PHE A 48 -13.39 -0.89 -8.84
CA PHE A 48 -14.67 -0.36 -8.37
C PHE A 48 -15.54 0.22 -9.48
N GLU A 49 -14.98 0.52 -10.63
CA GLU A 49 -15.72 1.05 -11.78
C GLU A 49 -16.44 -0.03 -12.61
N GLN A 50 -16.15 -1.26 -12.35
CA GLN A 50 -16.76 -2.38 -13.09
C GLN A 50 -18.09 -2.85 -12.53
#